data_aabb5d6b0bdc7878b4d12a0dd7f05e04
#
_entry.id   aabb5d6b0bdc7878b4d12a0dd7f05e04
#
_cell.length_a   1.000
_cell.length_b   1.000
_cell.length_c   1.000
_cell.angle_alpha   90.00
_cell.angle_beta   90.00
_cell.angle_gamma   90.00
#
_symmetry.space_group_name_H-M   'P 1'
#
loop_
_entity.id
_entity.type
_entity.pdbx_description
1 polymer ?
#
loop_
_entity_poly.entity_id
_entity_poly.type
_entity_poly.pdbx_seq_one_letter_code
_entity_poly.pdbx_strand_id
1 'polypeptide(L)'
;MSDKLVQRLQAIDALRGLVILLMLLDHVRETFFLHKQLSDPIDVAHTDPALFISHTLAHLCAPVFVFLTGLSAALYQQKKQSREAVSLFLLKRGVVLIALELTLVNFAWTFSFPPEVLYLQVIWAIGLSMLALSALLWLPLWAIAAVGVLLVAGHNLLDGIHAAPGSPWHLPWAILHDRGWIEIGDTLRMRTSYPLLPWVGVIALGYCAGQLWQPGWRSAQRGRALFAAAAGLLGLFAALRLINGYGEKPWQAGATLGESAMAFSISPNIRLRCCFSA
;
A
#
# COMPACT_ATOMS: atom_id res chain seq x y z
N MET A 1 10.64 -22.15 25.17
CA MET A 1 10.87 -20.94 24.35
C MET A 1 10.36 -21.09 22.91
N SER A 2 10.22 -22.31 22.41
CA SER A 2 9.75 -22.67 21.04
C SER A 2 8.29 -22.29 20.75
N ASP A 3 7.34 -22.60 21.63
CA ASP A 3 5.90 -22.40 21.36
C ASP A 3 5.46 -20.94 21.19
N LYS A 4 6.08 -20.02 21.92
CA LYS A 4 5.70 -18.58 21.82
C LYS A 4 6.16 -17.92 20.52
N LEU A 5 7.26 -18.38 19.93
CA LEU A 5 7.74 -17.93 18.63
C LEU A 5 6.87 -18.47 17.49
N VAL A 6 6.46 -19.75 17.61
CA VAL A 6 5.56 -20.40 16.63
C VAL A 6 4.19 -19.71 16.61
N GLN A 7 3.59 -19.44 17.76
CA GLN A 7 2.31 -18.71 17.84
C GLN A 7 2.38 -17.28 17.27
N ARG A 8 3.52 -16.61 17.37
CA ARG A 8 3.70 -15.25 16.84
C ARG A 8 3.78 -15.20 15.32
N LEU A 9 4.43 -16.17 14.72
CA LEU A 9 4.51 -16.34 13.27
C LEU A 9 3.15 -16.72 12.68
N GLN A 10 2.40 -17.58 13.37
CA GLN A 10 1.06 -17.99 12.93
C GLN A 10 0.10 -16.80 12.75
N ALA A 11 0.10 -15.83 13.66
CA ALA A 11 -0.77 -14.64 13.53
C ALA A 11 -0.43 -13.79 12.30
N ILE A 12 0.86 -13.63 11.99
CA ILE A 12 1.31 -12.89 10.81
C ILE A 12 0.94 -13.65 9.53
N ASP A 13 1.14 -14.96 9.53
CA ASP A 13 0.85 -15.80 8.38
C ASP A 13 -0.68 -15.94 8.16
N ALA A 14 -1.47 -16.01 9.24
CA ALA A 14 -2.92 -15.96 9.16
C ALA A 14 -3.42 -14.63 8.58
N LEU A 15 -2.84 -13.50 9.00
CA LEU A 15 -3.18 -12.19 8.43
C LEU A 15 -2.82 -12.11 6.95
N ARG A 16 -1.66 -12.63 6.54
CA ARG A 16 -1.30 -12.72 5.11
C ARG A 16 -2.29 -13.57 4.33
N GLY A 17 -2.66 -14.73 4.86
CA GLY A 17 -3.64 -15.62 4.25
C GLY A 17 -5.00 -14.94 4.07
N LEU A 18 -5.49 -14.25 5.10
CA LEU A 18 -6.73 -13.48 5.03
C LEU A 18 -6.69 -12.42 3.92
N VAL A 19 -5.61 -11.66 3.87
CA VAL A 19 -5.44 -10.59 2.88
C VAL A 19 -5.34 -11.15 1.45
N ILE A 20 -4.70 -12.31 1.26
CA ILE A 20 -4.67 -13.01 -0.03
C ILE A 20 -6.09 -13.43 -0.45
N LEU A 21 -6.90 -13.94 0.46
CA LEU A 21 -8.30 -14.31 0.16
C LEU A 21 -9.15 -13.09 -0.22
N LEU A 22 -8.99 -11.97 0.48
CA LEU A 22 -9.68 -10.72 0.14
C LEU A 22 -9.25 -10.20 -1.25
N MET A 23 -7.96 -10.25 -1.54
CA MET A 23 -7.43 -9.86 -2.85
C MET A 23 -7.95 -10.78 -3.97
N LEU A 24 -8.01 -12.09 -3.73
CA LEU A 24 -8.57 -13.04 -4.67
C LEU A 24 -10.06 -12.74 -4.96
N LEU A 25 -10.82 -12.45 -3.92
CA LEU A 25 -12.24 -12.08 -4.07
C LEU A 25 -12.40 -10.84 -4.95
N ASP A 26 -11.56 -9.83 -4.76
CA ASP A 26 -11.59 -8.59 -5.56
C ASP A 26 -11.25 -8.85 -7.03
N HIS A 27 -10.19 -9.59 -7.30
CA HIS A 27 -9.80 -9.95 -8.66
C HIS A 27 -10.82 -10.83 -9.38
N VAL A 28 -11.44 -11.79 -8.69
CA VAL A 28 -12.54 -12.59 -9.25
C VAL A 28 -13.72 -11.69 -9.60
N ARG A 29 -14.10 -10.76 -8.73
CA ARG A 29 -15.14 -9.79 -9.00
C ARG A 29 -14.83 -8.95 -10.24
N GLU A 30 -13.63 -8.37 -10.30
CA GLU A 30 -13.20 -7.53 -11.43
C GLU A 30 -13.16 -8.29 -12.75
N THR A 31 -12.76 -9.56 -12.74
CA THR A 31 -12.61 -10.36 -13.95
C THR A 31 -13.94 -10.94 -14.45
N PHE A 32 -14.78 -11.44 -13.54
CA PHE A 32 -15.99 -12.17 -13.94
C PHE A 32 -17.29 -11.37 -13.84
N PHE A 33 -17.30 -10.26 -13.09
CA PHE A 33 -18.49 -9.41 -12.91
C PHE A 33 -18.31 -8.06 -13.61
N LEU A 34 -17.93 -8.08 -14.89
CA LEU A 34 -17.71 -6.88 -15.70
C LEU A 34 -18.92 -5.92 -15.74
N HIS A 35 -20.14 -6.46 -15.63
CA HIS A 35 -21.38 -5.68 -15.59
C HIS A 35 -21.62 -4.96 -14.24
N LYS A 36 -20.80 -5.24 -13.21
CA LYS A 36 -20.85 -4.61 -11.88
C LYS A 36 -19.51 -3.99 -11.51
N GLN A 37 -18.84 -3.39 -12.46
CA GLN A 37 -17.60 -2.65 -12.23
C GLN A 37 -17.91 -1.44 -11.35
N LEU A 38 -17.05 -1.22 -10.35
CA LEU A 38 -17.15 -0.04 -9.49
C LEU A 38 -16.33 1.09 -10.09
N SER A 39 -16.94 2.28 -10.15
CA SER A 39 -16.23 3.51 -10.52
C SER A 39 -15.21 3.90 -9.46
N ASP A 40 -14.22 4.67 -9.84
CA ASP A 40 -13.26 5.23 -8.92
C ASP A 40 -13.15 6.75 -9.16
N PRO A 41 -13.58 7.60 -8.23
CA PRO A 41 -14.15 7.27 -6.90
C PRO A 41 -15.50 6.56 -6.97
N ILE A 42 -15.81 5.74 -5.95
CA ILE A 42 -17.05 4.97 -5.88
C ILE A 42 -18.25 5.93 -5.80
N ASP A 43 -19.22 5.71 -6.68
CA ASP A 43 -20.51 6.39 -6.59
C ASP A 43 -21.37 5.70 -5.52
N VAL A 44 -21.37 6.30 -4.31
CA VAL A 44 -22.07 5.77 -3.14
C VAL A 44 -23.58 5.67 -3.34
N ALA A 45 -24.18 6.59 -4.14
CA ALA A 45 -25.62 6.62 -4.36
C ALA A 45 -26.13 5.45 -5.23
N HIS A 46 -25.24 4.91 -6.09
CA HIS A 46 -25.60 3.85 -7.03
C HIS A 46 -24.89 2.51 -6.76
N THR A 47 -24.10 2.43 -5.66
CA THR A 47 -23.32 1.24 -5.35
C THR A 47 -24.00 0.40 -4.27
N ASP A 48 -24.20 -0.88 -4.55
CA ASP A 48 -24.71 -1.86 -3.57
C ASP A 48 -23.78 -1.93 -2.35
N PRO A 49 -24.31 -1.93 -1.10
CA PRO A 49 -23.50 -1.98 0.12
C PRO A 49 -22.54 -3.17 0.19
N ALA A 50 -22.90 -4.34 -0.33
CA ALA A 50 -22.04 -5.51 -0.32
C ALA A 50 -20.83 -5.32 -1.27
N LEU A 51 -21.06 -4.74 -2.44
CA LEU A 51 -20.00 -4.38 -3.39
C LEU A 51 -19.09 -3.31 -2.81
N PHE A 52 -19.66 -2.31 -2.16
CA PHE A 52 -18.92 -1.26 -1.46
C PHE A 52 -17.99 -1.85 -0.40
N ILE A 53 -18.50 -2.71 0.49
CA ILE A 53 -17.72 -3.33 1.57
C ILE A 53 -16.62 -4.20 0.99
N SER A 54 -16.90 -5.04 -0.01
CA SER A 54 -15.91 -5.92 -0.63
C SER A 54 -14.75 -5.13 -1.25
N HIS A 55 -15.08 -4.05 -1.96
CA HIS A 55 -14.09 -3.17 -2.58
C HIS A 55 -13.26 -2.41 -1.54
N THR A 56 -13.90 -1.86 -0.51
CA THR A 56 -13.23 -1.17 0.61
C THR A 56 -12.27 -2.10 1.34
N LEU A 57 -12.66 -3.36 1.58
CA LEU A 57 -11.78 -4.36 2.20
C LEU A 57 -10.60 -4.71 1.30
N ALA A 58 -10.80 -4.78 -0.01
CA ALA A 58 -9.73 -5.02 -0.97
C ALA A 58 -8.65 -3.92 -0.94
N HIS A 59 -9.05 -2.67 -0.70
CA HIS A 59 -8.10 -1.56 -0.57
C HIS A 59 -7.13 -1.71 0.62
N LEU A 60 -7.47 -2.52 1.62
CA LEU A 60 -6.57 -2.82 2.74
C LEU A 60 -5.47 -3.82 2.36
N CYS A 61 -5.63 -4.57 1.25
CA CYS A 61 -4.70 -5.64 0.89
C CYS A 61 -3.27 -5.11 0.66
N ALA A 62 -3.12 -4.12 -0.20
CA ALA A 62 -1.81 -3.58 -0.54
C ALA A 62 -1.09 -2.94 0.66
N PRO A 63 -1.72 -2.04 1.47
CA PRO A 63 -1.08 -1.50 2.66
C PRO A 63 -0.64 -2.57 3.65
N VAL A 64 -1.47 -3.59 3.87
CA VAL A 64 -1.12 -4.69 4.79
C VAL A 64 0.06 -5.49 4.25
N PHE A 65 0.11 -5.83 2.96
CA PHE A 65 1.25 -6.54 2.38
C PHE A 65 2.56 -5.75 2.49
N VAL A 66 2.53 -4.47 2.16
CA VAL A 66 3.71 -3.60 2.26
C VAL A 66 4.17 -3.47 3.71
N PHE A 67 3.24 -3.24 4.63
CA PHE A 67 3.52 -3.15 6.07
C PHE A 67 4.12 -4.44 6.61
N LEU A 68 3.52 -5.60 6.28
CA LEU A 68 4.02 -6.92 6.69
C LEU A 68 5.38 -7.25 6.07
N THR A 69 5.70 -6.69 4.90
CA THR A 69 7.03 -6.82 4.30
C THR A 69 8.08 -6.10 5.16
N GLY A 70 7.81 -4.88 5.59
CA GLY A 70 8.65 -4.12 6.51
C GLY A 70 8.81 -4.83 7.87
N LEU A 71 7.71 -5.28 8.46
CA LEU A 71 7.71 -6.04 9.72
C LEU A 71 8.55 -7.32 9.59
N SER A 72 8.43 -8.03 8.47
CA SER A 72 9.21 -9.25 8.20
C SER A 72 10.70 -8.96 8.07
N ALA A 73 11.08 -7.82 7.49
CA ALA A 73 12.46 -7.37 7.42
C ALA A 73 13.05 -7.15 8.82
N ALA A 74 12.28 -6.54 9.74
CA ALA A 74 12.69 -6.37 11.13
C ALA A 74 12.87 -7.71 11.87
N LEU A 75 11.95 -8.65 11.67
CA LEU A 75 12.06 -10.00 12.24
C LEU A 75 13.28 -10.75 11.67
N TYR A 76 13.54 -10.59 10.38
CA TYR A 76 14.73 -11.18 9.75
C TYR A 76 16.02 -10.57 10.29
N GLN A 77 16.03 -9.26 10.56
CA GLN A 77 17.17 -8.59 11.19
C GLN A 77 17.43 -9.11 12.61
N GLN A 78 16.38 -9.32 13.40
CA GLN A 78 16.51 -9.92 14.73
C GLN A 78 17.13 -11.32 14.68
N LYS A 79 16.83 -12.10 13.64
CA LYS A 79 17.41 -13.44 13.42
C LYS A 79 18.86 -13.38 12.93
N LYS A 80 19.18 -12.46 12.03
CA LYS A 80 20.50 -12.38 11.38
C LYS A 80 21.51 -11.55 12.15
N GLN A 81 21.04 -10.62 13.01
CA GLN A 81 21.85 -9.68 13.79
C GLN A 81 22.82 -8.83 12.93
N SER A 82 22.50 -8.66 11.64
CA SER A 82 23.31 -7.91 10.67
C SER A 82 22.41 -7.04 9.80
N ARG A 83 22.66 -5.75 9.81
CA ARG A 83 21.99 -4.77 8.94
C ARG A 83 22.34 -5.00 7.47
N GLU A 84 23.60 -5.29 7.19
CA GLU A 84 24.10 -5.54 5.83
C GLU A 84 23.40 -6.74 5.19
N ALA A 85 23.27 -7.85 5.94
CA ALA A 85 22.61 -9.05 5.46
C ALA A 85 21.13 -8.78 5.12
N VAL A 86 20.45 -7.95 5.92
CA VAL A 86 19.04 -7.57 5.68
C VAL A 86 18.92 -6.61 4.52
N SER A 87 19.79 -5.60 4.45
CA SER A 87 19.82 -4.65 3.34
C SER A 87 20.03 -5.36 2.00
N LEU A 88 21.03 -6.26 1.92
CA LEU A 88 21.29 -7.06 0.72
C LEU A 88 20.13 -8.00 0.38
N PHE A 89 19.48 -8.59 1.38
CA PHE A 89 18.31 -9.44 1.18
C PHE A 89 17.14 -8.64 0.58
N LEU A 90 16.85 -7.44 1.11
CA LEU A 90 15.81 -6.55 0.60
C LEU A 90 16.12 -6.09 -0.82
N LEU A 91 17.36 -5.70 -1.08
CA LEU A 91 17.82 -5.28 -2.40
C LEU A 91 17.63 -6.38 -3.43
N LYS A 92 18.12 -7.60 -3.16
CA LYS A 92 17.96 -8.73 -4.08
C LYS A 92 16.49 -9.05 -4.34
N ARG A 93 15.67 -9.10 -3.30
CA ARG A 93 14.24 -9.37 -3.44
C ARG A 93 13.50 -8.26 -4.15
N GLY A 94 13.80 -7.00 -3.84
CA GLY A 94 13.22 -5.84 -4.51
C GLY A 94 13.47 -5.87 -6.01
N VAL A 95 14.73 -6.12 -6.42
CA VAL A 95 15.08 -6.25 -7.85
C VAL A 95 14.34 -7.41 -8.52
N VAL A 96 14.24 -8.57 -7.86
CA VAL A 96 13.50 -9.72 -8.40
C VAL A 96 12.02 -9.39 -8.58
N LEU A 97 11.38 -8.73 -7.62
CA LEU A 97 9.97 -8.35 -7.73
C LEU A 97 9.74 -7.34 -8.87
N ILE A 98 10.62 -6.37 -9.02
CA ILE A 98 10.57 -5.41 -10.13
C ILE A 98 10.69 -6.14 -11.47
N ALA A 99 11.66 -7.06 -11.60
CA ALA A 99 11.85 -7.85 -12.81
C ALA A 99 10.63 -8.74 -13.12
N LEU A 100 10.04 -9.36 -12.10
CA LEU A 100 8.82 -10.17 -12.26
C LEU A 100 7.62 -9.34 -12.73
N GLU A 101 7.43 -8.13 -12.17
CA GLU A 101 6.35 -7.23 -12.59
C GLU A 101 6.51 -6.84 -14.07
N LEU A 102 7.71 -6.40 -14.45
CA LEU A 102 7.97 -5.92 -15.80
C LEU A 102 7.96 -7.04 -16.88
N THR A 103 8.07 -8.30 -16.46
CA THR A 103 8.11 -9.44 -17.39
C THR A 103 6.88 -10.32 -17.24
N LEU A 104 6.91 -11.26 -16.30
CA LEU A 104 5.91 -12.31 -16.16
C LEU A 104 4.52 -11.75 -15.82
N VAL A 105 4.44 -10.83 -14.85
CA VAL A 105 3.15 -10.27 -14.41
C VAL A 105 2.56 -9.41 -15.51
N ASN A 106 3.38 -8.55 -16.12
CA ASN A 106 2.91 -7.73 -17.23
C ASN A 106 2.46 -8.57 -18.43
N PHE A 107 3.19 -9.64 -18.77
CA PHE A 107 2.78 -10.58 -19.81
C PHE A 107 1.44 -11.26 -19.47
N ALA A 108 1.24 -11.67 -18.21
CA ALA A 108 -0.02 -12.28 -17.77
C ALA A 108 -1.23 -11.33 -17.91
N TRP A 109 -1.02 -10.02 -17.84
CA TRP A 109 -2.08 -9.02 -18.02
C TRP A 109 -2.32 -8.64 -19.49
N THR A 110 -1.27 -8.59 -20.30
CA THR A 110 -1.36 -8.05 -21.68
C THR A 110 -1.41 -9.14 -22.75
N PHE A 111 -0.89 -10.33 -22.44
CA PHE A 111 -0.65 -11.43 -23.39
C PHE A 111 0.10 -11.00 -24.64
N SER A 112 0.89 -9.91 -24.57
CA SER A 112 1.68 -9.36 -25.67
C SER A 112 3.17 -9.38 -25.38
N PHE A 113 3.99 -9.67 -26.43
CA PHE A 113 5.44 -9.60 -26.37
C PHE A 113 6.00 -9.18 -27.74
N PRO A 114 6.79 -8.10 -27.84
CA PRO A 114 7.12 -7.15 -26.78
C PRO A 114 5.86 -6.41 -26.28
N PRO A 115 5.84 -5.94 -25.02
CA PRO A 115 4.68 -5.25 -24.47
C PRO A 115 4.54 -3.85 -25.06
N GLU A 116 3.33 -3.49 -25.47
CA GLU A 116 2.98 -2.10 -25.84
C GLU A 116 2.64 -1.26 -24.59
N VAL A 117 2.21 -1.94 -23.53
CA VAL A 117 1.86 -1.32 -22.26
C VAL A 117 2.60 -2.00 -21.10
N LEU A 118 3.22 -1.21 -20.25
CA LEU A 118 3.80 -1.64 -18.97
C LEU A 118 2.96 -1.13 -17.80
N TYR A 119 2.36 -2.05 -17.08
CA TYR A 119 1.62 -1.75 -15.85
C TYR A 119 2.56 -1.80 -14.65
N LEU A 120 2.74 -0.66 -13.96
CA LEU A 120 3.52 -0.57 -12.73
C LEU A 120 2.56 -0.69 -11.54
N GLN A 121 2.34 -1.93 -11.10
CA GLN A 121 1.33 -2.28 -10.10
C GLN A 121 1.94 -2.50 -8.70
N VAL A 122 1.21 -3.22 -7.85
CA VAL A 122 1.56 -3.38 -6.42
C VAL A 122 2.89 -4.10 -6.21
N ILE A 123 3.24 -5.10 -7.04
CA ILE A 123 4.50 -5.85 -6.91
C ILE A 123 5.69 -4.95 -7.21
N TRP A 124 5.56 -4.10 -8.23
CA TRP A 124 6.52 -3.03 -8.53
C TRP A 124 6.70 -2.10 -7.31
N ALA A 125 5.60 -1.60 -6.73
CA ALA A 125 5.65 -0.70 -5.59
C ALA A 125 6.28 -1.37 -4.35
N ILE A 126 5.99 -2.65 -4.08
CA ILE A 126 6.64 -3.44 -3.03
C ILE A 126 8.15 -3.57 -3.32
N GLY A 127 8.52 -3.89 -4.54
CA GLY A 127 9.91 -4.02 -4.96
C GLY A 127 10.71 -2.74 -4.71
N LEU A 128 10.22 -1.60 -5.20
CA LEU A 128 10.85 -0.30 -4.99
C LEU A 128 10.88 0.11 -3.50
N SER A 129 9.80 -0.16 -2.76
CA SER A 129 9.75 0.10 -1.32
C SER A 129 10.79 -0.74 -0.56
N MET A 130 11.06 -1.99 -0.99
CA MET A 130 12.13 -2.81 -0.42
C MET A 130 13.51 -2.22 -0.72
N LEU A 131 13.74 -1.68 -1.93
CA LEU A 131 15.00 -0.98 -2.26
C LEU A 131 15.16 0.26 -1.38
N ALA A 132 14.11 1.07 -1.24
CA ALA A 132 14.13 2.23 -0.36
C ALA A 132 14.41 1.85 1.10
N LEU A 133 13.71 0.82 1.62
CA LEU A 133 13.95 0.34 2.98
C LEU A 133 15.39 -0.18 3.16
N SER A 134 15.97 -0.84 2.16
CA SER A 134 17.36 -1.32 2.24
C SER A 134 18.36 -0.19 2.48
N ALA A 135 18.09 0.99 1.93
CA ALA A 135 18.87 2.20 2.19
C ALA A 135 18.52 2.82 3.54
N LEU A 136 17.22 2.90 3.90
CA LEU A 136 16.76 3.47 5.17
C LEU A 136 17.28 2.70 6.40
N LEU A 137 17.61 1.42 6.28
CA LEU A 137 18.15 0.61 7.39
C LEU A 137 19.45 1.17 7.99
N TRP A 138 20.18 2.02 7.26
CA TRP A 138 21.40 2.66 7.75
C TRP A 138 21.12 3.85 8.67
N LEU A 139 19.89 4.35 8.70
CA LEU A 139 19.45 5.40 9.60
C LEU A 139 19.10 4.82 10.99
N PRO A 140 19.13 5.66 12.05
CA PRO A 140 18.59 5.27 13.35
C PRO A 140 17.07 5.05 13.26
N LEU A 141 16.53 4.19 14.14
CA LEU A 141 15.13 3.78 14.09
C LEU A 141 14.15 4.95 14.14
N TRP A 142 14.44 5.98 14.95
CA TRP A 142 13.59 7.17 15.03
C TRP A 142 13.52 7.92 13.70
N ALA A 143 14.62 7.96 12.94
CA ALA A 143 14.65 8.61 11.62
C ALA A 143 13.84 7.79 10.58
N ILE A 144 13.92 6.46 10.64
CA ILE A 144 13.08 5.58 9.82
C ILE A 144 11.59 5.81 10.13
N ALA A 145 11.23 5.91 11.42
CA ALA A 145 9.87 6.20 11.84
C ALA A 145 9.41 7.59 11.38
N ALA A 146 10.26 8.61 11.53
CA ALA A 146 9.97 9.97 11.09
C ALA A 146 9.74 10.03 9.56
N VAL A 147 10.62 9.41 8.77
CA VAL A 147 10.44 9.29 7.31
C VAL A 147 9.14 8.56 7.00
N GLY A 148 8.84 7.47 7.70
CA GLY A 148 7.60 6.71 7.52
C GLY A 148 6.36 7.58 7.75
N VAL A 149 6.31 8.31 8.86
CA VAL A 149 5.19 9.20 9.19
C VAL A 149 5.09 10.37 8.19
N LEU A 150 6.20 11.02 7.87
CA LEU A 150 6.21 12.14 6.93
C LEU A 150 5.73 11.73 5.54
N LEU A 151 6.14 10.57 5.05
CA LEU A 151 5.71 10.08 3.74
C LEU A 151 4.24 9.67 3.74
N VAL A 152 3.74 9.02 4.79
CA VAL A 152 2.33 8.61 4.86
C VAL A 152 1.40 9.80 5.10
N ALA A 153 1.76 10.72 6.00
CA ALA A 153 0.91 11.85 6.35
C ALA A 153 1.14 13.08 5.47
N GLY A 154 2.30 13.20 4.82
CA GLY A 154 2.71 14.41 4.11
C GLY A 154 2.59 14.34 2.59
N HIS A 155 2.50 13.14 1.97
CA HIS A 155 2.49 13.05 0.51
C HIS A 155 1.32 13.81 -0.15
N ASN A 156 0.17 13.90 0.51
CA ASN A 156 -0.97 14.65 -0.02
C ASN A 156 -0.74 16.16 -0.07
N LEU A 157 0.23 16.69 0.67
CA LEU A 157 0.61 18.11 0.56
C LEU A 157 1.26 18.42 -0.80
N LEU A 158 1.71 17.38 -1.50
CA LEU A 158 2.33 17.47 -2.81
C LEU A 158 1.31 17.36 -3.96
N ASP A 159 0.03 17.12 -3.66
CA ASP A 159 -1.04 16.91 -4.66
C ASP A 159 -1.22 18.07 -5.65
N GLY A 160 -0.85 19.29 -5.24
CA GLY A 160 -0.86 20.47 -6.12
C GLY A 160 0.36 20.62 -7.04
N ILE A 161 1.35 19.73 -6.92
CA ILE A 161 2.59 19.79 -7.69
C ILE A 161 2.55 18.74 -8.79
N HIS A 162 2.51 19.18 -10.04
CA HIS A 162 2.51 18.31 -11.22
C HIS A 162 3.70 18.64 -12.11
N ALA A 163 4.36 17.60 -12.58
CA ALA A 163 5.44 17.75 -13.56
C ALA A 163 4.84 17.80 -14.98
N ALA A 164 5.16 18.85 -15.74
CA ALA A 164 4.67 19.00 -17.10
C ALA A 164 5.12 17.83 -18.03
N PRO A 165 4.25 17.33 -18.91
CA PRO A 165 4.63 16.36 -19.93
C PRO A 165 5.84 16.87 -20.74
N GLY A 166 6.82 15.98 -21.00
CA GLY A 166 8.08 16.35 -21.68
C GLY A 166 9.15 16.96 -20.78
N SER A 167 8.86 17.29 -19.53
CA SER A 167 9.86 17.68 -18.53
C SER A 167 10.71 16.48 -18.11
N PRO A 168 12.02 16.65 -17.82
CA PRO A 168 12.86 15.60 -17.26
C PRO A 168 12.33 15.04 -15.93
N TRP A 169 11.52 15.82 -15.21
CA TRP A 169 10.93 15.45 -13.94
C TRP A 169 9.58 14.71 -14.08
N HIS A 170 9.00 14.65 -15.28
CA HIS A 170 7.70 14.03 -15.50
C HIS A 170 7.71 12.54 -15.12
N LEU A 171 8.65 11.76 -15.66
CA LEU A 171 8.77 10.33 -15.36
C LEU A 171 9.11 10.05 -13.87
N PRO A 172 10.14 10.67 -13.25
CA PRO A 172 10.40 10.49 -11.84
C PRO A 172 9.21 10.88 -10.96
N TRP A 173 8.52 11.99 -11.26
CA TRP A 173 7.39 12.46 -10.48
C TRP A 173 6.18 11.55 -10.60
N ALA A 174 5.89 11.04 -11.79
CA ALA A 174 4.82 10.08 -12.01
C ALA A 174 5.05 8.76 -11.26
N ILE A 175 6.29 8.30 -11.11
CA ILE A 175 6.63 7.12 -10.31
C ILE A 175 6.51 7.42 -8.81
N LEU A 176 6.97 8.59 -8.38
CA LEU A 176 7.02 8.93 -6.95
C LEU A 176 5.65 9.34 -6.39
N HIS A 177 4.90 10.18 -7.14
CA HIS A 177 3.72 10.84 -6.59
C HIS A 177 2.51 10.77 -7.51
N ASP A 178 2.65 11.14 -8.78
CA ASP A 178 1.51 11.21 -9.69
C ASP A 178 1.12 9.85 -10.23
N ARG A 179 -0.17 9.69 -10.43
CA ARG A 179 -0.73 8.50 -11.07
C ARG A 179 -1.12 8.86 -12.50
N GLY A 180 -0.79 7.99 -13.45
CA GLY A 180 -1.20 8.28 -14.82
C GLY A 180 -0.50 7.45 -15.87
N TRP A 181 -0.74 7.85 -17.09
CA TRP A 181 -0.09 7.30 -18.27
C TRP A 181 1.16 8.11 -18.60
N ILE A 182 2.22 7.41 -18.98
CA ILE A 182 3.48 7.97 -19.45
C ILE A 182 3.75 7.35 -20.80
N GLU A 183 3.96 8.19 -21.79
CA GLU A 183 4.36 7.76 -23.13
C GLU A 183 5.88 7.76 -23.23
N ILE A 184 6.45 6.64 -23.69
CA ILE A 184 7.88 6.44 -23.86
C ILE A 184 8.13 6.16 -25.34
N GLY A 185 8.51 7.19 -26.08
CA GLY A 185 8.57 7.13 -27.55
C GLY A 185 7.18 6.91 -28.15
N ASP A 186 7.14 6.31 -29.34
CA ASP A 186 5.90 6.16 -30.11
C ASP A 186 5.18 4.82 -29.86
N THR A 187 5.82 3.87 -29.18
CA THR A 187 5.34 2.48 -29.13
C THR A 187 5.09 1.95 -27.74
N LEU A 188 5.71 2.53 -26.69
CA LEU A 188 5.61 2.02 -25.34
C LEU A 188 4.87 3.02 -24.44
N ARG A 189 3.83 2.55 -23.78
CA ARG A 189 3.11 3.30 -22.74
C ARG A 189 3.32 2.65 -21.38
N MET A 190 3.50 3.45 -20.34
CA MET A 190 3.58 2.97 -18.97
C MET A 190 2.40 3.54 -18.16
N ARG A 191 1.79 2.70 -17.33
CA ARG A 191 0.78 3.14 -16.39
C ARG A 191 1.29 3.03 -14.96
N THR A 192 1.48 4.16 -14.28
CA THR A 192 1.79 4.19 -12.86
C THR A 192 0.49 4.12 -12.06
N SER A 193 0.30 3.02 -11.35
CA SER A 193 -0.92 2.77 -10.57
C SER A 193 -0.69 2.97 -9.08
N TYR A 194 0.55 2.82 -8.63
CA TYR A 194 0.97 2.87 -7.24
C TYR A 194 2.10 3.87 -7.04
N PRO A 195 1.79 5.18 -6.83
CA PRO A 195 2.80 6.19 -6.50
C PRO A 195 3.63 5.78 -5.29
N LEU A 196 4.96 5.88 -5.40
CA LEU A 196 5.89 5.22 -4.48
C LEU A 196 5.94 5.83 -3.08
N LEU A 197 5.79 7.15 -2.94
CA LEU A 197 6.03 7.87 -1.68
C LEU A 197 5.28 7.28 -0.48
N PRO A 198 3.94 7.09 -0.50
CA PRO A 198 3.23 6.52 0.63
C PRO A 198 3.66 5.08 0.95
N TRP A 199 4.03 4.29 -0.05
CA TRP A 199 4.41 2.88 0.12
C TRP A 199 5.76 2.72 0.81
N VAL A 200 6.72 3.61 0.50
CA VAL A 200 7.98 3.70 1.25
C VAL A 200 7.71 4.06 2.72
N GLY A 201 6.75 4.94 2.97
CA GLY A 201 6.33 5.26 4.32
C GLY A 201 5.73 4.05 5.04
N VAL A 202 4.82 3.33 4.40
CA VAL A 202 4.16 2.14 4.98
C VAL A 202 5.15 1.03 5.30
N ILE A 203 6.11 0.72 4.40
CA ILE A 203 7.11 -0.33 4.67
C ILE A 203 8.06 0.08 5.82
N ALA A 204 8.42 1.37 5.91
CA ALA A 204 9.24 1.91 7.00
C ALA A 204 8.53 1.79 8.35
N LEU A 205 7.25 2.15 8.42
CA LEU A 205 6.44 1.98 9.63
C LEU A 205 6.26 0.50 10.00
N GLY A 206 6.08 -0.38 9.00
CA GLY A 206 6.05 -1.82 9.21
C GLY A 206 7.35 -2.35 9.85
N TYR A 207 8.50 -1.88 9.34
CA TYR A 207 9.80 -2.21 9.93
C TYR A 207 9.93 -1.71 11.39
N CYS A 208 9.50 -0.49 11.67
CA CYS A 208 9.48 0.05 13.03
C CYS A 208 8.55 -0.77 13.95
N ALA A 209 7.38 -1.16 13.48
CA ALA A 209 6.45 -1.99 14.24
C ALA A 209 7.03 -3.37 14.60
N GLY A 210 7.94 -3.90 13.78
CA GLY A 210 8.66 -5.14 14.06
C GLY A 210 9.47 -5.13 15.36
N GLN A 211 9.80 -3.94 15.88
CA GLN A 211 10.48 -3.79 17.17
C GLN A 211 9.61 -4.30 18.36
N LEU A 212 8.29 -4.32 18.20
CA LEU A 212 7.37 -4.89 19.19
C LEU A 212 7.56 -6.40 19.41
N TRP A 213 8.30 -7.07 18.53
CA TRP A 213 8.63 -8.50 18.61
C TRP A 213 10.04 -8.77 19.18
N GLN A 214 10.76 -7.72 19.60
CA GLN A 214 12.05 -7.90 20.28
C GLN A 214 11.91 -8.63 21.63
N PRO A 215 12.98 -9.33 22.06
CA PRO A 215 13.06 -9.87 23.42
C PRO A 215 12.82 -8.77 24.45
N GLY A 216 11.95 -9.02 25.41
CA GLY A 216 11.56 -8.00 26.41
C GLY A 216 10.10 -7.56 26.29
N TRP A 217 9.49 -7.64 25.12
CA TRP A 217 8.06 -7.38 24.96
C TRP A 217 7.21 -8.58 25.37
N ARG A 218 6.41 -8.44 26.42
CA ARG A 218 5.42 -9.46 26.80
C ARG A 218 4.26 -9.45 25.80
N SER A 219 3.65 -10.61 25.55
CA SER A 219 2.52 -10.73 24.60
C SER A 219 1.37 -9.76 24.91
N ALA A 220 1.01 -9.62 26.21
CA ALA A 220 -0.03 -8.69 26.64
C ALA A 220 0.33 -7.22 26.40
N GLN A 221 1.59 -6.84 26.60
CA GLN A 221 2.06 -5.46 26.35
C GLN A 221 2.01 -5.13 24.86
N ARG A 222 2.49 -6.06 24.03
CA ARG A 222 2.41 -5.91 22.56
C ARG A 222 0.96 -5.83 22.10
N GLY A 223 0.06 -6.68 22.60
CA GLY A 223 -1.36 -6.62 22.29
C GLY A 223 -1.97 -5.26 22.64
N ARG A 224 -1.66 -4.74 23.83
CA ARG A 224 -2.11 -3.40 24.24
C ARG A 224 -1.54 -2.30 23.35
N ALA A 225 -0.26 -2.36 23.00
CA ALA A 225 0.36 -1.38 22.12
C ALA A 225 -0.28 -1.38 20.71
N LEU A 226 -0.51 -2.57 20.13
CA LEU A 226 -1.18 -2.70 18.84
C LEU A 226 -2.62 -2.21 18.89
N PHE A 227 -3.36 -2.55 19.95
CA PHE A 227 -4.73 -2.07 20.14
C PHE A 227 -4.78 -0.55 20.31
N ALA A 228 -3.88 0.03 21.11
CA ALA A 228 -3.79 1.48 21.30
C ALA A 228 -3.42 2.18 19.97
N ALA A 229 -2.50 1.62 19.21
CA ALA A 229 -2.16 2.15 17.88
C ALA A 229 -3.36 2.09 16.92
N ALA A 230 -4.08 0.97 16.88
CA ALA A 230 -5.28 0.82 16.05
C ALA A 230 -6.38 1.81 16.47
N ALA A 231 -6.66 1.93 17.76
CA ALA A 231 -7.63 2.89 18.29
C ALA A 231 -7.23 4.34 18.00
N GLY A 232 -5.94 4.67 18.13
CA GLY A 232 -5.39 5.98 17.79
C GLY A 232 -5.52 6.30 16.31
N LEU A 233 -5.24 5.36 15.42
CA LEU A 233 -5.40 5.53 13.97
C LEU A 233 -6.87 5.68 13.56
N LEU A 234 -7.78 4.89 14.16
CA LEU A 234 -9.22 5.04 13.92
C LEU A 234 -9.74 6.38 14.44
N GLY A 235 -9.28 6.79 15.63
CA GLY A 235 -9.62 8.11 16.18
C GLY A 235 -9.11 9.25 15.31
N LEU A 236 -7.88 9.16 14.83
CA LEU A 236 -7.30 10.13 13.89
C LEU A 236 -8.08 10.16 12.58
N PHE A 237 -8.40 9.00 12.01
CA PHE A 237 -9.23 8.89 10.82
C PHE A 237 -10.57 9.59 11.03
N ALA A 238 -11.28 9.28 12.12
CA ALA A 238 -12.57 9.89 12.42
C ALA A 238 -12.44 11.42 12.59
N ALA A 239 -11.42 11.90 13.31
CA ALA A 239 -11.17 13.32 13.51
C ALA A 239 -10.91 14.04 12.17
N LEU A 240 -10.05 13.51 11.31
CA LEU A 240 -9.75 14.09 9.99
C LEU A 240 -11.00 14.11 9.10
N ARG A 241 -11.84 13.07 9.16
CA ARG A 241 -13.10 13.01 8.41
C ARG A 241 -14.13 14.00 8.92
N LEU A 242 -14.20 14.21 10.25
CA LEU A 242 -15.10 15.21 10.85
C LEU A 242 -14.66 16.64 10.54
N ILE A 243 -13.36 16.93 10.55
CA ILE A 243 -12.81 18.23 10.14
C ILE A 243 -13.12 18.49 8.66
N ASN A 244 -13.20 17.44 7.85
CA ASN A 244 -13.54 17.46 6.43
C ASN A 244 -12.67 18.42 5.57
N GLY A 245 -11.48 18.75 6.05
CA GLY A 245 -10.54 19.68 5.41
C GLY A 245 -9.26 19.03 4.91
N TYR A 246 -9.08 17.73 5.17
CA TYR A 246 -7.93 16.95 4.70
C TYR A 246 -8.40 15.97 3.64
N GLY A 247 -7.83 16.12 2.46
CA GLY A 247 -8.17 15.26 1.33
C GLY A 247 -8.71 16.02 0.12
N GLU A 248 -8.76 15.34 -1.06
CA GLU A 248 -9.16 15.98 -2.33
C GLU A 248 -10.63 16.43 -2.34
N LYS A 249 -11.52 15.63 -1.72
CA LYS A 249 -12.95 15.93 -1.70
C LYS A 249 -13.54 15.79 -0.30
N PRO A 250 -14.20 16.82 0.22
CA PRO A 250 -15.02 16.72 1.41
C PRO A 250 -16.10 15.66 1.23
N TRP A 251 -16.35 14.84 2.25
CA TRP A 251 -17.49 13.93 2.22
C TRP A 251 -18.80 14.71 2.43
N GLN A 252 -19.86 14.23 1.83
CA GLN A 252 -21.21 14.80 1.97
C GLN A 252 -22.14 13.73 2.51
N ALA A 253 -23.10 14.13 3.34
CA ALA A 253 -24.14 13.25 3.82
C ALA A 253 -25.00 12.78 2.64
N GLY A 254 -25.25 11.49 2.55
CA GLY A 254 -26.16 10.91 1.57
C GLY A 254 -27.63 11.02 2.01
N ALA A 255 -28.55 10.59 1.14
CA ALA A 255 -29.98 10.59 1.42
C ALA A 255 -30.37 9.63 2.55
N THR A 256 -29.57 8.60 2.78
CA THR A 256 -29.78 7.59 3.82
C THR A 256 -28.61 7.56 4.81
N LEU A 257 -28.86 6.99 6.00
CA LEU A 257 -27.78 6.76 6.98
C LEU A 257 -26.69 5.83 6.43
N GLY A 258 -27.09 4.83 5.63
CA GLY A 258 -26.16 3.91 4.98
C GLY A 258 -25.25 4.61 3.98
N GLU A 259 -25.79 5.43 3.11
CA GLU A 259 -25.01 6.25 2.15
C GLU A 259 -24.08 7.22 2.87
N SER A 260 -24.57 7.87 3.94
CA SER A 260 -23.73 8.77 4.75
C SER A 260 -22.57 8.03 5.43
N ALA A 261 -22.82 6.82 5.95
CA ALA A 261 -21.78 5.98 6.54
C ALA A 261 -20.77 5.50 5.48
N MET A 262 -21.21 5.13 4.31
CA MET A 262 -20.35 4.75 3.19
C MET A 262 -19.52 5.97 2.73
N ALA A 263 -20.11 7.13 2.52
CA ALA A 263 -19.43 8.36 2.14
C ALA A 263 -18.39 8.80 3.20
N PHE A 264 -18.70 8.63 4.49
CA PHE A 264 -17.76 8.91 5.58
C PHE A 264 -16.59 7.94 5.60
N SER A 265 -16.78 6.66 5.30
CA SER A 265 -15.76 5.62 5.37
C SER A 265 -14.79 5.63 4.18
N ILE A 266 -15.17 6.22 3.05
CA ILE A 266 -14.27 6.43 1.92
C ILE A 266 -13.52 7.73 2.12
N SER A 267 -12.18 7.66 2.17
CA SER A 267 -11.37 8.84 1.88
C SER A 267 -11.03 8.81 0.39
N PRO A 268 -11.48 9.78 -0.41
CA PRO A 268 -11.10 9.86 -1.83
C PRO A 268 -9.59 10.01 -2.03
N ASN A 269 -8.87 10.25 -0.96
CA ASN A 269 -7.42 10.45 -0.94
C ASN A 269 -6.58 9.26 -0.58
N ILE A 270 -7.18 8.12 -0.31
CA ILE A 270 -6.38 6.93 -0.45
C ILE A 270 -6.21 6.75 -1.95
N ARG A 271 -5.21 7.42 -2.54
CA ARG A 271 -4.69 7.14 -3.89
C ARG A 271 -4.08 5.73 -3.96
N LEU A 272 -4.56 4.84 -3.11
CA LEU A 272 -4.45 3.41 -3.16
C LEU A 272 -5.45 2.85 -4.18
N ARG A 273 -5.74 3.64 -5.23
CA ARG A 273 -6.66 3.27 -6.29
C ARG A 273 -6.20 1.99 -6.93
N CYS A 274 -6.95 0.93 -6.72
CA CYS A 274 -6.77 -0.30 -7.49
C CYS A 274 -6.98 -0.04 -8.97
N CYS A 275 -6.19 -0.69 -9.78
CA CYS A 275 -5.97 -0.43 -11.18
C CYS A 275 -7.00 -1.08 -12.06
N PHE A 276 -8.21 -0.72 -12.16
CA PHE A 276 -9.02 -1.16 -13.29
C PHE A 276 -10.18 -0.19 -13.57
N SER A 277 -9.88 0.88 -14.27
CA SER A 277 -10.81 1.43 -15.25
C SER A 277 -9.99 1.70 -16.49
N ALA A 278 -10.31 0.96 -17.53
CA ALA A 278 -9.79 1.14 -18.88
C ALA A 278 -10.03 2.56 -19.39
#